data_17431a431befd1a3d23c87f56cfc6673
#
_entry.id   17431a431befd1a3d23c87f56cfc6673
#
_cell.length_a   1.000
_cell.length_b   1.000
_cell.length_c   1.000
_cell.angle_alpha   90.00
_cell.angle_beta   90.00
_cell.angle_gamma   90.00
#
_symmetry.space_group_name_H-M   'P 1'
#
loop_
_entity.id
_entity.type
_entity.pdbx_description
1 polymer ?
#
loop_
_entity_poly.entity_id
_entity_poly.type
_entity_poly.pdbx_seq_one_letter_code
_entity_poly.pdbx_strand_id
1 'polypeptide(L)'
;VYKRQGVQDTTFTTLQFCYENHNEVPTVMHETLLKLFATYIVVGGMPDVVQTYVDTHDIGKVVRLQRNILELYRQDISKYSEGAEKVRIKAIFDSIASQLDDKNRRFILNRIDENGRMNRYENSFMWLSDAGVALPSYNVTEPQAPLQLNEKRNLFKLFMGDTGLLCASCMENIQFELLQGNMDVNMGSILENVFAQSIKSGGFSLNYFESKKYGELDFVIQNGLKIDLLEIKSGNDYQKHSALNKVSAVENWKFGRKIVFCKGNVEQKEEIEYFPWYMVMFYQREKEPEHYIYEVDLSDL
;
A
#
# COMPACT_ATOMS: atom_id res chain seq x y z
N VAL A 1 8.90 0.96 -12.49
CA VAL A 1 8.78 2.42 -12.53
C VAL A 1 10.15 3.08 -12.35
N TYR A 2 10.89 2.78 -11.27
CA TYR A 2 12.21 3.39 -10.99
C TYR A 2 13.22 3.20 -12.14
N LYS A 3 13.30 2.01 -12.75
CA LYS A 3 14.20 1.76 -13.91
C LYS A 3 13.84 2.62 -15.13
N ARG A 4 12.55 2.87 -15.38
CA ARG A 4 12.10 3.75 -16.47
C ARG A 4 12.34 5.23 -16.21
N GLN A 5 12.49 5.64 -14.94
CA GLN A 5 12.83 7.00 -14.54
C GLN A 5 14.34 7.28 -14.55
N GLY A 6 15.17 6.37 -15.08
CA GLY A 6 16.61 6.58 -15.28
C GLY A 6 17.48 6.15 -14.10
N VAL A 7 16.95 5.40 -13.14
CA VAL A 7 17.75 4.80 -12.07
C VAL A 7 18.64 3.70 -12.67
N GLN A 8 19.95 3.86 -12.54
CA GLN A 8 20.95 2.91 -13.05
C GLN A 8 20.88 1.58 -12.27
N ASP A 9 21.27 0.48 -12.92
CA ASP A 9 21.30 -0.84 -12.28
C ASP A 9 22.24 -0.88 -11.05
N THR A 10 23.33 -0.12 -11.08
CA THR A 10 24.23 0.05 -9.93
C THR A 10 23.55 0.68 -8.72
N THR A 11 22.67 1.66 -8.91
CA THR A 11 21.89 2.28 -7.85
C THR A 11 20.93 1.27 -7.21
N PHE A 12 20.24 0.48 -8.04
CA PHE A 12 19.33 -0.55 -7.55
C PHE A 12 20.06 -1.60 -6.73
N THR A 13 21.20 -2.11 -7.21
CA THR A 13 22.03 -3.09 -6.48
C THR A 13 22.53 -2.52 -5.14
N THR A 14 22.97 -1.25 -5.13
CA THR A 14 23.41 -0.58 -3.90
C THR A 14 22.25 -0.48 -2.89
N LEU A 15 21.06 -0.11 -3.33
CA LEU A 15 19.88 -0.01 -2.47
C LEU A 15 19.46 -1.36 -1.92
N GLN A 16 19.47 -2.40 -2.75
CA GLN A 16 19.19 -3.76 -2.33
C GLN A 16 20.19 -4.22 -1.26
N PHE A 17 21.48 -3.96 -1.48
CA PHE A 17 22.51 -4.26 -0.48
C PHE A 17 22.29 -3.51 0.85
N CYS A 18 21.93 -2.22 0.79
CA CYS A 18 21.61 -1.43 1.98
C CYS A 18 20.37 -1.99 2.72
N TYR A 19 19.35 -2.42 1.98
CA TYR A 19 18.14 -3.02 2.55
C TYR A 19 18.43 -4.36 3.24
N GLU A 20 19.18 -5.25 2.58
CA GLU A 20 19.46 -6.60 3.09
C GLU A 20 20.45 -6.59 4.27
N ASN A 21 21.38 -5.62 4.31
CA ASN A 21 22.43 -5.54 5.34
C ASN A 21 22.20 -4.43 6.37
N HIS A 22 21.04 -3.77 6.35
CA HIS A 22 20.70 -2.66 7.25
C HIS A 22 21.74 -1.53 7.26
N ASN A 23 22.34 -1.26 6.08
CA ASN A 23 23.33 -0.21 5.93
C ASN A 23 22.66 1.10 5.48
N GLU A 24 23.16 2.22 5.97
CA GLU A 24 22.71 3.54 5.54
C GLU A 24 22.95 3.75 4.03
N VAL A 25 21.96 4.35 3.39
CA VAL A 25 22.09 4.83 2.01
C VAL A 25 22.92 6.12 2.01
N PRO A 26 23.89 6.29 1.09
CA PRO A 26 24.65 7.55 0.99
C PRO A 26 23.72 8.76 0.92
N THR A 27 23.98 9.80 1.71
CA THR A 27 23.08 10.95 1.95
C THR A 27 22.54 11.57 0.65
N VAL A 28 23.42 11.86 -0.32
CA VAL A 28 23.02 12.46 -1.61
C VAL A 28 22.07 11.56 -2.39
N MET A 29 22.32 10.25 -2.36
CA MET A 29 21.46 9.25 -3.00
C MET A 29 20.11 9.19 -2.30
N HIS A 30 20.10 9.17 -0.96
CA HIS A 30 18.89 9.14 -0.15
C HIS A 30 17.98 10.34 -0.43
N GLU A 31 18.54 11.56 -0.43
CA GLU A 31 17.77 12.78 -0.73
C GLU A 31 17.21 12.78 -2.16
N THR A 32 18.00 12.31 -3.12
CA THR A 32 17.54 12.19 -4.52
C THR A 32 16.42 11.19 -4.67
N LEU A 33 16.50 10.06 -3.97
CA LEU A 33 15.47 9.01 -4.00
C LEU A 33 14.18 9.43 -3.30
N LEU A 34 14.24 10.25 -2.25
CA LEU A 34 13.04 10.84 -1.65
C LEU A 34 12.30 11.75 -2.64
N LYS A 35 13.03 12.56 -3.43
CA LYS A 35 12.43 13.38 -4.49
C LYS A 35 11.82 12.52 -5.60
N LEU A 36 12.52 11.44 -6.00
CA LEU A 36 12.02 10.49 -6.98
C LEU A 36 10.77 9.77 -6.47
N PHE A 37 10.73 9.43 -5.19
CA PHE A 37 9.56 8.83 -4.56
C PHE A 37 8.37 9.78 -4.53
N ALA A 38 8.57 11.07 -4.26
CA ALA A 38 7.53 12.09 -4.37
C ALA A 38 6.99 12.20 -5.81
N THR A 39 7.88 12.11 -6.80
CA THR A 39 7.49 12.05 -8.21
C THR A 39 6.66 10.81 -8.52
N TYR A 40 7.07 9.65 -7.98
CA TYR A 40 6.31 8.40 -8.13
C TYR A 40 4.90 8.49 -7.53
N ILE A 41 4.75 9.12 -6.38
CA ILE A 41 3.42 9.34 -5.76
C ILE A 41 2.47 10.06 -6.74
N VAL A 42 2.97 11.09 -7.42
CA VAL A 42 2.17 11.89 -8.36
C VAL A 42 1.93 11.15 -9.69
N VAL A 43 2.96 10.52 -10.23
CA VAL A 43 2.90 9.85 -11.54
C VAL A 43 2.18 8.50 -11.46
N GLY A 44 2.38 7.76 -10.37
CA GLY A 44 1.87 6.40 -10.20
C GLY A 44 2.64 5.35 -11.00
N GLY A 45 2.00 4.21 -11.20
CA GLY A 45 2.56 3.04 -11.88
C GLY A 45 1.89 2.67 -13.22
N MET A 46 0.87 3.41 -13.67
CA MET A 46 0.19 3.13 -14.93
C MET A 46 1.14 3.32 -16.12
N PRO A 47 1.33 2.31 -17.01
CA PRO A 47 2.38 2.32 -18.04
C PRO A 47 2.36 3.57 -18.94
N ASP A 48 1.20 3.95 -19.47
CA ASP A 48 1.06 5.10 -20.36
C ASP A 48 1.34 6.43 -19.65
N VAL A 49 0.98 6.52 -18.35
CA VAL A 49 1.24 7.68 -17.52
C VAL A 49 2.73 7.84 -17.26
N VAL A 50 3.39 6.73 -16.88
CA VAL A 50 4.85 6.69 -16.69
C VAL A 50 5.59 7.04 -17.98
N GLN A 51 5.16 6.49 -19.13
CA GLN A 51 5.76 6.78 -20.42
C GLN A 51 5.60 8.26 -20.78
N THR A 52 4.40 8.81 -20.59
CA THR A 52 4.13 10.25 -20.82
C THR A 52 5.04 11.14 -19.97
N TYR A 53 5.26 10.77 -18.70
CA TYR A 53 6.17 11.51 -17.82
C TYR A 53 7.61 11.42 -18.28
N VAL A 54 8.09 10.23 -18.61
CA VAL A 54 9.48 10.01 -19.08
C VAL A 54 9.78 10.79 -20.37
N ASP A 55 8.83 10.81 -21.30
CA ASP A 55 9.00 11.46 -22.59
C ASP A 55 8.90 12.99 -22.54
N THR A 56 8.11 13.52 -21.58
CA THR A 56 7.74 14.95 -21.61
C THR A 56 8.12 15.73 -20.37
N HIS A 57 8.30 15.06 -19.24
CA HIS A 57 8.45 15.67 -17.89
C HIS A 57 7.33 16.69 -17.54
N ASP A 58 6.18 16.58 -18.22
CA ASP A 58 5.04 17.50 -18.11
C ASP A 58 3.97 16.89 -17.19
N ILE A 59 3.94 17.34 -15.94
CA ILE A 59 2.96 16.90 -14.94
C ILE A 59 1.52 17.26 -15.36
N GLY A 60 1.32 18.34 -16.08
CA GLY A 60 0.00 18.69 -16.59
C GLY A 60 -0.54 17.66 -17.58
N LYS A 61 0.32 17.08 -18.44
CA LYS A 61 -0.05 15.97 -19.35
C LYS A 61 -0.34 14.71 -18.55
N VAL A 62 0.49 14.40 -17.56
CA VAL A 62 0.32 13.25 -16.64
C VAL A 62 -1.06 13.30 -15.99
N VAL A 63 -1.41 14.40 -15.33
CA VAL A 63 -2.70 14.56 -14.62
C VAL A 63 -3.90 14.46 -15.58
N ARG A 64 -3.79 15.05 -16.78
CA ARG A 64 -4.86 14.91 -17.79
C ARG A 64 -5.07 13.45 -18.21
N LEU A 65 -3.98 12.71 -18.42
CA LEU A 65 -4.05 11.29 -18.78
C LEU A 65 -4.66 10.45 -17.66
N GLN A 66 -4.24 10.69 -16.42
CA GLN A 66 -4.80 10.02 -15.23
C GLN A 66 -6.32 10.27 -15.10
N ARG A 67 -6.77 11.51 -15.28
CA ARG A 67 -8.20 11.85 -15.27
C ARG A 67 -8.96 11.13 -16.39
N ASN A 68 -8.38 11.01 -17.56
CA ASN A 68 -8.98 10.23 -18.66
C ASN A 68 -9.09 8.74 -18.29
N ILE A 69 -8.07 8.16 -17.65
CA ILE A 69 -8.13 6.76 -17.18
C ILE A 69 -9.24 6.57 -16.14
N LEU A 70 -9.38 7.48 -15.18
CA LEU A 70 -10.48 7.45 -14.19
C LEU A 70 -11.84 7.49 -14.87
N GLU A 71 -12.01 8.31 -15.92
CA GLU A 71 -13.24 8.37 -16.68
C GLU A 71 -13.49 7.08 -17.48
N LEU A 72 -12.46 6.48 -18.06
CA LEU A 72 -12.56 5.17 -18.71
C LEU A 72 -13.02 4.08 -17.71
N TYR A 73 -12.51 4.07 -16.48
CA TYR A 73 -13.00 3.15 -15.44
C TYR A 73 -14.50 3.34 -15.15
N ARG A 74 -14.98 4.59 -15.08
CA ARG A 74 -16.42 4.87 -14.91
C ARG A 74 -17.26 4.37 -16.10
N GLN A 75 -16.72 4.45 -17.31
CA GLN A 75 -17.38 3.94 -18.52
C GLN A 75 -17.39 2.40 -18.52
N ASP A 76 -16.30 1.76 -18.15
CA ASP A 76 -16.22 0.30 -18.05
C ASP A 76 -17.16 -0.24 -16.97
N ILE A 77 -17.23 0.38 -15.80
CA ILE A 77 -18.24 0.05 -14.78
C ILE A 77 -19.65 0.14 -15.41
N SER A 78 -19.88 1.16 -16.24
CA SER A 78 -21.18 1.37 -16.89
C SER A 78 -21.48 0.36 -17.98
N LYS A 79 -20.47 -0.24 -18.59
CA LYS A 79 -20.59 -1.21 -19.69
C LYS A 79 -20.74 -2.64 -19.18
N TYR A 80 -19.98 -3.00 -18.12
CA TYR A 80 -19.87 -4.38 -17.64
C TYR A 80 -20.73 -4.68 -16.40
N SER A 81 -21.53 -3.72 -15.94
CA SER A 81 -22.48 -3.90 -14.85
C SER A 81 -23.84 -3.32 -15.19
N GLU A 82 -24.93 -3.91 -14.65
CA GLU A 82 -26.31 -3.53 -14.93
C GLU A 82 -27.09 -3.14 -13.68
N GLY A 83 -28.16 -2.37 -13.87
CA GLY A 83 -29.14 -2.06 -12.82
C GLY A 83 -28.53 -1.45 -11.55
N ALA A 84 -28.96 -1.98 -10.41
CA ALA A 84 -28.55 -1.49 -9.09
C ALA A 84 -27.07 -1.77 -8.77
N GLU A 85 -26.47 -2.81 -9.35
CA GLU A 85 -25.06 -3.16 -9.14
C GLU A 85 -24.12 -2.10 -9.73
N LYS A 86 -24.41 -1.65 -10.95
CA LYS A 86 -23.69 -0.54 -11.59
C LYS A 86 -23.63 0.71 -10.70
N VAL A 87 -24.78 1.08 -10.11
CA VAL A 87 -24.87 2.25 -9.23
C VAL A 87 -23.99 2.06 -7.99
N ARG A 88 -23.99 0.85 -7.39
CA ARG A 88 -23.19 0.53 -6.20
C ARG A 88 -21.70 0.56 -6.52
N ILE A 89 -21.25 -0.11 -7.59
CA ILE A 89 -19.83 -0.14 -7.98
C ILE A 89 -19.32 1.29 -8.21
N LYS A 90 -20.11 2.11 -8.93
CA LYS A 90 -19.73 3.50 -9.18
C LYS A 90 -19.66 4.33 -7.91
N ALA A 91 -20.64 4.19 -7.00
CA ALA A 91 -20.66 4.89 -5.72
C ALA A 91 -19.47 4.50 -4.84
N ILE A 92 -19.08 3.21 -4.82
CA ILE A 92 -17.86 2.76 -4.12
C ILE A 92 -16.63 3.42 -4.74
N PHE A 93 -16.46 3.28 -6.06
CA PHE A 93 -15.30 3.81 -6.78
C PHE A 93 -15.12 5.32 -6.55
N ASP A 94 -16.18 6.11 -6.72
CA ASP A 94 -16.14 7.55 -6.56
C ASP A 94 -15.88 8.00 -5.11
N SER A 95 -16.12 7.13 -4.11
CA SER A 95 -15.92 7.42 -2.69
C SER A 95 -14.55 7.03 -2.14
N ILE A 96 -13.75 6.22 -2.85
CA ILE A 96 -12.48 5.68 -2.33
C ILE A 96 -11.59 6.82 -1.78
N ALA A 97 -11.33 7.85 -2.57
CA ALA A 97 -10.46 8.95 -2.20
C ALA A 97 -10.92 9.69 -0.94
N SER A 98 -12.22 10.03 -0.87
CA SER A 98 -12.79 10.77 0.27
C SER A 98 -12.83 9.92 1.56
N GLN A 99 -12.97 8.61 1.43
CA GLN A 99 -12.97 7.72 2.60
C GLN A 99 -11.56 7.44 3.13
N LEU A 100 -10.55 7.42 2.27
CA LEU A 100 -9.15 7.31 2.69
C LEU A 100 -8.64 8.58 3.38
N ASP A 101 -9.20 9.75 3.05
CA ASP A 101 -8.81 11.01 3.69
C ASP A 101 -9.41 11.19 5.10
N ASP A 102 -10.32 10.30 5.51
CA ASP A 102 -10.90 10.34 6.85
C ASP A 102 -9.92 9.85 7.93
N LYS A 103 -10.11 10.32 9.15
CA LYS A 103 -9.26 10.03 10.31
C LYS A 103 -9.02 8.52 10.55
N ASN A 104 -10.04 7.70 10.31
CA ASN A 104 -9.98 6.25 10.55
C ASN A 104 -9.70 5.45 9.28
N ARG A 105 -9.71 6.08 8.09
CA ARG A 105 -9.44 5.45 6.76
C ARG A 105 -10.24 4.17 6.49
N ARG A 106 -11.21 3.84 7.32
CA ARG A 106 -12.11 2.70 7.12
C ARG A 106 -13.17 3.05 6.09
N PHE A 107 -13.51 2.06 5.26
CA PHE A 107 -14.64 2.22 4.36
C PHE A 107 -15.96 2.16 5.14
N ILE A 108 -16.72 3.25 5.11
CA ILE A 108 -17.99 3.40 5.82
C ILE A 108 -19.12 3.39 4.79
N LEU A 109 -19.83 2.26 4.68
CA LEU A 109 -20.89 2.07 3.69
C LEU A 109 -22.01 3.09 3.82
N ASN A 110 -22.37 3.50 5.04
CA ASN A 110 -23.45 4.47 5.28
C ASN A 110 -23.17 5.86 4.69
N ARG A 111 -21.94 6.16 4.29
CA ARG A 111 -21.61 7.42 3.60
C ARG A 111 -22.07 7.44 2.13
N ILE A 112 -22.23 6.28 1.53
CA ILE A 112 -22.68 6.14 0.14
C ILE A 112 -24.13 5.62 0.04
N ASP A 113 -24.61 4.95 1.07
CA ASP A 113 -25.98 4.45 1.17
C ASP A 113 -26.36 4.34 2.67
N GLU A 114 -27.19 5.27 3.16
CA GLU A 114 -27.62 5.31 4.58
C GLU A 114 -28.29 4.03 5.06
N ASN A 115 -28.97 3.31 4.17
CA ASN A 115 -29.64 2.04 4.44
C ASN A 115 -28.88 0.84 3.86
N GLY A 116 -27.64 1.05 3.44
CA GLY A 116 -26.79 0.04 2.84
C GLY A 116 -26.44 -1.09 3.80
N ARG A 117 -26.58 -2.33 3.32
CA ARG A 117 -26.14 -3.52 4.04
C ARG A 117 -24.97 -4.14 3.30
N MET A 118 -23.89 -4.48 4.01
CA MET A 118 -22.65 -4.99 3.44
C MET A 118 -22.87 -6.17 2.49
N ASN A 119 -23.75 -7.10 2.83
CA ASN A 119 -24.07 -8.26 1.98
C ASN A 119 -24.63 -7.90 0.59
N ARG A 120 -25.21 -6.71 0.42
CA ARG A 120 -25.69 -6.24 -0.90
C ARG A 120 -24.59 -5.61 -1.74
N TYR A 121 -23.45 -5.28 -1.13
CA TYR A 121 -22.33 -4.60 -1.75
C TYR A 121 -21.12 -5.53 -1.98
N GLU A 122 -21.16 -6.74 -1.44
CA GLU A 122 -20.04 -7.69 -1.49
C GLU A 122 -19.56 -7.94 -2.92
N ASN A 123 -20.48 -8.27 -3.85
CA ASN A 123 -20.14 -8.47 -5.26
C ASN A 123 -19.54 -7.20 -5.90
N SER A 124 -20.03 -6.02 -5.50
CA SER A 124 -19.53 -4.75 -6.03
C SER A 124 -18.09 -4.46 -5.59
N PHE A 125 -17.72 -4.80 -4.33
CA PHE A 125 -16.35 -4.72 -3.86
C PHE A 125 -15.46 -5.76 -4.53
N MET A 126 -15.96 -6.99 -4.70
CA MET A 126 -15.23 -8.05 -5.41
C MET A 126 -14.93 -7.64 -6.85
N TRP A 127 -15.92 -7.09 -7.56
CA TRP A 127 -15.73 -6.62 -8.93
C TRP A 127 -14.58 -5.59 -9.04
N LEU A 128 -14.55 -4.58 -8.17
CA LEU A 128 -13.49 -3.57 -8.15
C LEU A 128 -12.13 -4.18 -7.79
N SER A 129 -12.11 -5.15 -6.89
CA SER A 129 -10.88 -5.85 -6.48
C SER A 129 -10.34 -6.74 -7.59
N ASP A 130 -11.21 -7.52 -8.24
CA ASP A 130 -10.83 -8.43 -9.32
C ASP A 130 -10.36 -7.66 -10.57
N ALA A 131 -10.96 -6.50 -10.81
CA ALA A 131 -10.50 -5.57 -11.85
C ALA A 131 -9.18 -4.85 -11.51
N GLY A 132 -8.64 -5.03 -10.29
CA GLY A 132 -7.42 -4.35 -9.83
C GLY A 132 -7.57 -2.85 -9.59
N VAL A 133 -8.82 -2.35 -9.61
CA VAL A 133 -9.13 -0.92 -9.44
C VAL A 133 -9.07 -0.52 -7.97
N ALA A 134 -9.45 -1.43 -7.06
CA ALA A 134 -9.42 -1.21 -5.63
C ALA A 134 -8.77 -2.37 -4.89
N LEU A 135 -8.11 -2.06 -3.77
CA LEU A 135 -7.35 -3.00 -2.96
C LEU A 135 -7.92 -3.02 -1.54
N PRO A 136 -8.74 -4.00 -1.17
CA PRO A 136 -9.26 -4.13 0.18
C PRO A 136 -8.17 -4.62 1.14
N SER A 137 -8.10 -3.99 2.32
CA SER A 137 -7.27 -4.40 3.45
C SER A 137 -8.18 -4.65 4.64
N TYR A 138 -8.28 -5.91 5.08
CA TYR A 138 -9.21 -6.32 6.13
C TYR A 138 -8.61 -6.18 7.53
N ASN A 139 -9.43 -5.72 8.49
CA ASN A 139 -9.05 -5.77 9.90
C ASN A 139 -8.97 -7.21 10.38
N VAL A 140 -7.93 -7.52 11.16
CA VAL A 140 -7.81 -8.82 11.84
C VAL A 140 -8.09 -8.67 13.34
N THR A 141 -8.74 -9.67 13.93
CA THR A 141 -9.01 -9.71 15.38
C THR A 141 -7.75 -9.91 16.18
N GLU A 142 -6.88 -10.77 15.66
CA GLU A 142 -5.58 -11.15 16.23
C GLU A 142 -4.55 -11.26 15.11
N PRO A 143 -3.36 -10.67 15.27
CA PRO A 143 -2.30 -10.74 14.27
C PRO A 143 -1.53 -12.06 14.38
N GLN A 144 -2.23 -13.17 14.13
CA GLN A 144 -1.69 -14.54 14.16
C GLN A 144 -2.00 -15.27 12.86
N ALA A 145 -1.08 -16.11 12.42
CA ALA A 145 -1.27 -16.96 11.25
C ALA A 145 -2.24 -18.14 11.55
N PRO A 146 -3.14 -18.49 10.62
CA PRO A 146 -3.40 -17.81 9.35
C PRO A 146 -4.29 -16.58 9.52
N LEU A 147 -3.87 -15.43 8.96
CA LEU A 147 -4.61 -14.16 9.10
C LEU A 147 -6.03 -14.23 8.56
N GLN A 148 -6.25 -14.98 7.48
CA GLN A 148 -7.57 -15.13 6.85
C GLN A 148 -8.65 -15.63 7.83
N LEU A 149 -8.28 -16.43 8.82
CA LEU A 149 -9.22 -16.93 9.84
C LEU A 149 -9.61 -15.86 10.86
N ASN A 150 -8.81 -14.81 10.96
CA ASN A 150 -8.98 -13.71 11.91
C ASN A 150 -9.56 -12.44 11.26
N GLU A 151 -9.87 -12.48 9.95
CA GLU A 151 -10.40 -11.32 9.21
C GLU A 151 -11.82 -10.95 9.63
N LYS A 152 -12.02 -9.66 9.85
CA LYS A 152 -13.34 -9.03 9.96
C LYS A 152 -13.74 -8.45 8.62
N ARG A 153 -14.39 -9.22 7.76
CA ARG A 153 -14.76 -8.80 6.40
C ARG A 153 -15.64 -7.57 6.31
N ASN A 154 -16.33 -7.21 7.36
CA ASN A 154 -17.14 -5.99 7.45
C ASN A 154 -16.35 -4.76 7.93
N LEU A 155 -15.07 -4.91 8.27
CA LEU A 155 -14.18 -3.84 8.69
C LEU A 155 -12.94 -3.85 7.81
N PHE A 156 -12.86 -2.93 6.87
CA PHE A 156 -11.74 -2.85 5.93
C PHE A 156 -11.44 -1.41 5.52
N LYS A 157 -10.23 -1.18 5.08
CA LYS A 157 -9.80 -0.02 4.31
C LYS A 157 -9.87 -0.38 2.83
N LEU A 158 -10.19 0.58 1.98
CA LEU A 158 -10.24 0.36 0.53
C LEU A 158 -9.29 1.32 -0.15
N PHE A 159 -8.17 0.81 -0.63
CA PHE A 159 -7.15 1.58 -1.33
C PHE A 159 -7.42 1.60 -2.84
N MET A 160 -6.93 2.64 -3.53
CA MET A 160 -6.93 2.71 -4.99
C MET A 160 -5.83 1.80 -5.55
N GLY A 161 -6.10 1.10 -6.64
CA GLY A 161 -5.14 0.21 -7.30
C GLY A 161 -3.88 0.91 -7.82
N ASP A 162 -3.96 2.23 -8.06
CA ASP A 162 -2.82 3.06 -8.45
C ASP A 162 -2.81 4.38 -7.69
N THR A 163 -1.66 4.74 -7.12
CA THR A 163 -1.52 5.95 -6.29
C THR A 163 -1.58 7.22 -7.11
N GLY A 164 -1.06 7.23 -8.34
CA GLY A 164 -1.18 8.38 -9.24
C GLY A 164 -2.63 8.67 -9.61
N LEU A 165 -3.45 7.63 -9.81
CA LEU A 165 -4.89 7.79 -10.01
C LEU A 165 -5.59 8.30 -8.76
N LEU A 166 -5.19 7.85 -7.56
CA LEU A 166 -5.69 8.39 -6.30
C LEU A 166 -5.38 9.89 -6.21
N CYS A 167 -4.13 10.29 -6.44
CA CYS A 167 -3.73 11.70 -6.44
C CYS A 167 -4.54 12.53 -7.44
N ALA A 168 -4.78 12.01 -8.64
CA ALA A 168 -5.55 12.71 -9.66
C ALA A 168 -7.04 12.83 -9.32
N SER A 169 -7.58 11.93 -8.47
CA SER A 169 -9.00 11.92 -8.07
C SER A 169 -9.33 12.86 -6.92
N CYS A 170 -8.38 13.11 -6.00
CA CYS A 170 -8.64 13.86 -4.76
C CYS A 170 -7.90 15.20 -4.68
N MET A 171 -6.99 15.49 -5.62
CA MET A 171 -6.09 16.63 -5.48
C MET A 171 -6.24 17.64 -6.61
N GLU A 172 -6.80 18.80 -6.30
CA GLU A 172 -6.67 19.97 -7.15
C GLU A 172 -5.38 20.72 -6.76
N ASN A 173 -4.36 20.68 -7.65
CA ASN A 173 -3.06 21.37 -7.54
C ASN A 173 -2.08 20.91 -6.45
N ILE A 174 -2.44 19.99 -5.57
CA ILE A 174 -1.55 19.47 -4.51
C ILE A 174 -0.37 18.68 -5.11
N GLN A 175 -0.50 18.13 -6.32
CA GLN A 175 0.59 17.48 -7.03
C GLN A 175 1.83 18.37 -7.14
N PHE A 176 1.64 19.66 -7.37
CA PHE A 176 2.74 20.64 -7.50
C PHE A 176 3.40 20.91 -6.15
N GLU A 177 2.63 20.99 -5.07
CA GLU A 177 3.14 21.15 -3.71
C GLU A 177 4.00 19.96 -3.29
N LEU A 178 3.54 18.75 -3.58
CA LEU A 178 4.30 17.51 -3.32
C LEU A 178 5.65 17.49 -4.06
N LEU A 179 5.65 17.91 -5.33
CA LEU A 179 6.86 17.93 -6.15
C LEU A 179 7.84 19.03 -5.72
N GLN A 180 7.35 20.09 -5.08
CA GLN A 180 8.17 21.15 -4.47
C GLN A 180 8.72 20.78 -3.10
N GLY A 181 8.35 19.61 -2.58
CA GLY A 181 8.81 19.10 -1.28
C GLY A 181 7.97 19.58 -0.09
N ASN A 182 6.82 20.23 -0.33
CA ASN A 182 5.84 20.57 0.70
C ASN A 182 5.06 19.32 1.10
N MET A 183 5.69 18.49 1.94
CA MET A 183 5.13 17.22 2.43
C MET A 183 4.21 17.41 3.65
N ASP A 184 3.88 18.65 4.03
CA ASP A 184 3.02 18.98 5.18
C ASP A 184 1.52 18.77 4.89
N VAL A 185 1.18 18.46 3.66
CA VAL A 185 -0.16 18.04 3.28
C VAL A 185 -0.43 16.67 3.90
N ASN A 186 -1.68 16.37 4.23
CA ASN A 186 -2.13 15.11 4.86
C ASN A 186 -1.72 13.86 4.06
N MET A 187 -0.40 13.58 4.06
CA MET A 187 0.26 12.54 3.28
C MET A 187 -0.06 11.13 3.77
N GLY A 188 -0.63 10.99 4.96
CA GLY A 188 -0.78 9.68 5.59
C GLY A 188 -1.59 8.71 4.74
N SER A 189 -2.73 9.14 4.20
CA SER A 189 -3.61 8.29 3.37
C SER A 189 -2.98 7.92 2.02
N ILE A 190 -2.25 8.87 1.43
CA ILE A 190 -1.55 8.65 0.16
C ILE A 190 -0.39 7.68 0.34
N LEU A 191 0.41 7.85 1.40
CA LEU A 191 1.48 6.93 1.73
C LEU A 191 0.95 5.54 1.99
N GLU A 192 -0.11 5.37 2.80
CA GLU A 192 -0.71 4.06 2.99
C GLU A 192 -1.17 3.43 1.66
N ASN A 193 -1.70 4.22 0.73
CA ASN A 193 -2.07 3.72 -0.59
C ASN A 193 -0.86 3.24 -1.40
N VAL A 194 0.26 4.00 -1.37
CA VAL A 194 1.52 3.55 -2.01
C VAL A 194 1.97 2.21 -1.44
N PHE A 195 1.92 2.08 -0.11
CA PHE A 195 2.32 0.85 0.56
C PHE A 195 1.36 -0.30 0.26
N ALA A 196 0.04 -0.08 0.28
CA ALA A 196 -0.95 -1.08 -0.10
C ALA A 196 -0.70 -1.60 -1.53
N GLN A 197 -0.49 -0.70 -2.49
CA GLN A 197 -0.17 -1.04 -3.88
C GLN A 197 1.15 -1.84 -3.96
N SER A 198 2.20 -1.39 -3.27
CA SER A 198 3.53 -2.02 -3.31
C SER A 198 3.52 -3.41 -2.66
N ILE A 199 2.90 -3.55 -1.49
CA ILE A 199 2.76 -4.82 -0.77
C ILE A 199 1.93 -5.81 -1.60
N LYS A 200 0.83 -5.36 -2.20
CA LYS A 200 -0.01 -6.20 -3.07
C LYS A 200 0.77 -6.67 -4.30
N SER A 201 1.53 -5.79 -4.95
CA SER A 201 2.37 -6.15 -6.10
C SER A 201 3.56 -7.03 -5.70
N GLY A 202 3.99 -6.98 -4.45
CA GLY A 202 4.98 -7.89 -3.84
C GLY A 202 4.45 -9.29 -3.55
N GLY A 203 3.18 -9.59 -3.88
CA GLY A 203 2.57 -10.92 -3.76
C GLY A 203 1.88 -11.19 -2.43
N PHE A 204 1.66 -10.18 -1.58
CA PHE A 204 1.02 -10.34 -0.29
C PHE A 204 -0.48 -9.99 -0.30
N SER A 205 -1.23 -10.55 0.64
CA SER A 205 -2.56 -10.08 1.00
C SER A 205 -2.46 -8.92 1.97
N LEU A 206 -3.44 -8.00 1.89
CA LEU A 206 -3.46 -6.81 2.72
C LEU A 206 -4.36 -7.02 3.94
N ASN A 207 -3.78 -6.88 5.12
CA ASN A 207 -4.49 -6.85 6.38
C ASN A 207 -3.95 -5.71 7.24
N TYR A 208 -4.78 -5.18 8.14
CA TYR A 208 -4.37 -4.25 9.18
C TYR A 208 -4.90 -4.70 10.53
N PHE A 209 -4.36 -4.16 11.61
CA PHE A 209 -4.83 -4.47 12.95
C PHE A 209 -5.25 -3.20 13.67
N GLU A 210 -6.45 -3.21 14.24
CA GLU A 210 -6.92 -2.12 15.06
C GLU A 210 -7.73 -2.64 16.23
N SER A 211 -7.38 -2.18 17.42
CA SER A 211 -8.14 -2.44 18.64
C SER A 211 -8.09 -1.26 19.62
N LYS A 212 -9.10 -1.17 20.48
CA LYS A 212 -9.12 -0.13 21.52
C LYS A 212 -7.96 -0.25 22.52
N LYS A 213 -7.44 -1.47 22.74
CA LYS A 213 -6.38 -1.77 23.70
C LYS A 213 -5.01 -1.41 23.19
N TYR A 214 -4.71 -1.74 21.93
CA TYR A 214 -3.36 -1.68 21.39
C TYR A 214 -3.16 -0.48 20.45
N GLY A 215 -4.22 0.02 19.85
CA GLY A 215 -4.17 1.03 18.80
C GLY A 215 -4.25 0.40 17.41
N GLU A 216 -3.76 1.11 16.41
CA GLU A 216 -3.79 0.72 15.00
C GLU A 216 -2.36 0.49 14.48
N LEU A 217 -2.19 -0.61 13.73
CA LEU A 217 -1.04 -0.89 12.87
C LEU A 217 -1.49 -0.81 11.42
N ASP A 218 -0.74 -0.08 10.61
CA ASP A 218 -1.10 0.21 9.22
C ASP A 218 -1.22 -1.05 8.39
N PHE A 219 -0.25 -1.97 8.51
CA PHE A 219 -0.31 -3.28 7.87
C PHE A 219 0.20 -4.40 8.78
N VAL A 220 -0.47 -5.53 8.67
CA VAL A 220 -0.12 -6.81 9.30
C VAL A 220 -0.09 -7.84 8.18
N ILE A 221 1.08 -8.36 7.87
CA ILE A 221 1.31 -9.15 6.66
C ILE A 221 1.76 -10.56 7.03
N GLN A 222 1.04 -11.55 6.52
CA GLN A 222 1.45 -12.94 6.68
C GLN A 222 2.56 -13.28 5.67
N ASN A 223 3.73 -13.62 6.21
CA ASN A 223 4.90 -14.08 5.45
C ASN A 223 5.26 -15.51 5.90
N GLY A 224 4.75 -16.49 5.20
CA GLY A 224 4.82 -17.90 5.61
C GLY A 224 4.04 -18.14 6.91
N LEU A 225 4.72 -18.63 7.94
CA LEU A 225 4.15 -18.89 9.27
C LEU A 225 4.29 -17.70 10.23
N LYS A 226 5.02 -16.65 9.83
CA LYS A 226 5.26 -15.45 10.63
C LYS A 226 4.36 -14.32 10.17
N ILE A 227 4.16 -13.38 11.07
CA ILE A 227 3.40 -12.15 10.82
C ILE A 227 4.36 -10.97 10.91
N ASP A 228 4.52 -10.25 9.82
CA ASP A 228 5.30 -9.01 9.81
C ASP A 228 4.38 -7.84 10.17
N LEU A 229 4.90 -6.93 10.99
CA LEU A 229 4.21 -5.72 11.43
C LEU A 229 4.83 -4.52 10.73
N LEU A 230 4.02 -3.77 9.99
CA LEU A 230 4.47 -2.60 9.24
C LEU A 230 3.73 -1.35 9.71
N GLU A 231 4.51 -0.31 9.98
CA GLU A 231 4.02 1.02 10.36
C GLU A 231 4.58 2.05 9.38
N ILE A 232 3.75 3.01 8.92
CA ILE A 232 4.15 4.03 7.97
C ILE A 232 4.10 5.40 8.66
N LYS A 233 5.21 6.09 8.71
CA LYS A 233 5.34 7.40 9.35
C LYS A 233 5.61 8.49 8.32
N SER A 234 4.69 9.44 8.19
CA SER A 234 4.84 10.61 7.32
C SER A 234 5.62 11.76 7.98
N GLY A 235 5.60 11.84 9.31
CA GLY A 235 6.22 12.91 10.08
C GLY A 235 7.66 12.64 10.50
N ASN A 236 8.28 13.64 11.13
CA ASN A 236 9.65 13.55 11.65
C ASN A 236 9.76 12.68 12.92
N ASP A 237 8.67 12.51 13.67
CA ASP A 237 8.61 11.73 14.91
C ASP A 237 8.40 10.22 14.65
N TYR A 238 9.07 9.67 13.63
CA TYR A 238 8.87 8.29 13.18
C TYR A 238 9.30 7.22 14.20
N GLN A 239 10.09 7.59 15.21
CA GLN A 239 10.47 6.70 16.30
C GLN A 239 9.35 6.51 17.34
N LYS A 240 8.25 7.25 17.24
CA LYS A 240 7.08 7.10 18.10
C LYS A 240 6.04 6.18 17.44
N HIS A 241 6.06 4.91 17.78
CA HIS A 241 5.19 3.86 17.26
C HIS A 241 4.57 3.03 18.42
N SER A 242 3.74 3.68 19.20
CA SER A 242 3.16 3.11 20.43
C SER A 242 2.33 1.83 20.18
N ALA A 243 1.61 1.74 19.05
CA ALA A 243 0.84 0.56 18.69
C ALA A 243 1.75 -0.64 18.39
N LEU A 244 2.81 -0.42 17.59
CA LEU A 244 3.80 -1.43 17.27
C LEU A 244 4.43 -2.01 18.54
N ASN A 245 4.87 -1.14 19.47
CA ASN A 245 5.48 -1.57 20.73
C ASN A 245 4.51 -2.37 21.59
N LYS A 246 3.25 -1.93 21.73
CA LYS A 246 2.23 -2.63 22.53
C LYS A 246 1.87 -4.00 21.95
N VAL A 247 1.74 -4.09 20.63
CA VAL A 247 1.43 -5.33 19.93
C VAL A 247 2.60 -6.30 20.02
N SER A 248 3.82 -5.81 19.79
CA SER A 248 5.05 -6.62 19.87
C SER A 248 5.32 -7.22 21.25
N ALA A 249 4.80 -6.61 22.31
CA ALA A 249 4.96 -7.08 23.69
C ALA A 249 3.97 -8.18 24.10
N VAL A 250 3.10 -8.65 23.20
CA VAL A 250 2.14 -9.72 23.51
C VAL A 250 2.83 -11.08 23.34
N GLU A 251 3.14 -11.73 24.44
CA GLU A 251 3.94 -12.97 24.50
C GLU A 251 3.41 -14.13 23.64
N ASN A 252 2.08 -14.24 23.49
CA ASN A 252 1.44 -15.34 22.76
C ASN A 252 1.42 -15.13 21.25
N TRP A 253 1.82 -13.96 20.76
CA TRP A 253 1.83 -13.66 19.33
C TRP A 253 3.26 -13.78 18.78
N LYS A 254 3.41 -14.54 17.70
CA LYS A 254 4.71 -14.77 17.06
C LYS A 254 4.85 -13.86 15.84
N PHE A 255 5.76 -12.91 15.94
CA PHE A 255 6.03 -11.97 14.87
C PHE A 255 7.32 -12.33 14.11
N GLY A 256 7.32 -11.95 12.83
CA GLY A 256 8.49 -11.89 11.98
C GLY A 256 9.19 -10.55 12.12
N ARG A 257 9.20 -9.80 11.02
CA ARG A 257 9.82 -8.49 10.96
C ARG A 257 8.91 -7.41 11.58
N LYS A 258 9.54 -6.42 12.17
CA LYS A 258 8.88 -5.21 12.71
C LYS A 258 9.48 -4.02 11.98
N ILE A 259 8.74 -3.47 11.02
CA ILE A 259 9.27 -2.49 10.08
C ILE A 259 8.54 -1.16 10.23
N VAL A 260 9.31 -0.09 10.32
CA VAL A 260 8.82 1.29 10.24
C VAL A 260 9.34 1.91 8.96
N PHE A 261 8.46 2.23 8.04
CA PHE A 261 8.82 3.00 6.86
C PHE A 261 8.64 4.49 7.13
N CYS A 262 9.69 5.26 6.87
CA CYS A 262 9.74 6.68 7.24
C CYS A 262 10.54 7.52 6.22
N LYS A 263 10.67 8.81 6.49
CA LYS A 263 11.53 9.70 5.71
C LYS A 263 13.01 9.53 6.05
N GLY A 264 13.32 8.93 7.23
CA GLY A 264 14.70 8.72 7.69
C GLY A 264 15.47 7.71 6.82
N ASN A 265 16.77 7.64 7.04
CA ASN A 265 17.63 6.64 6.39
C ASN A 265 17.45 5.25 7.03
N VAL A 266 18.14 4.25 6.50
CA VAL A 266 18.15 2.89 7.06
C VAL A 266 18.73 2.93 8.46
N GLU A 267 18.02 2.39 9.42
CA GLU A 267 18.44 2.27 10.82
C GLU A 267 17.85 0.99 11.41
N GLN A 268 18.54 0.36 12.35
CA GLN A 268 17.98 -0.72 13.15
C GLN A 268 18.15 -0.38 14.63
N LYS A 269 17.04 -0.44 15.38
CA LYS A 269 17.03 -0.26 16.83
C LYS A 269 16.36 -1.45 17.47
N GLU A 270 17.11 -2.21 18.24
CA GLU A 270 16.63 -3.45 18.85
C GLU A 270 16.09 -4.40 17.77
N GLU A 271 14.81 -4.75 17.84
CA GLU A 271 14.11 -5.62 16.87
C GLU A 271 13.33 -4.85 15.81
N ILE A 272 13.43 -3.52 15.76
CA ILE A 272 12.70 -2.67 14.83
C ILE A 272 13.63 -2.19 13.74
N GLU A 273 13.21 -2.42 12.52
CA GLU A 273 13.89 -2.02 11.30
C GLU A 273 13.25 -0.74 10.77
N TYR A 274 14.06 0.29 10.51
CA TYR A 274 13.60 1.54 9.90
C TYR A 274 14.13 1.63 8.48
N PHE A 275 13.22 1.84 7.54
CA PHE A 275 13.58 1.99 6.14
C PHE A 275 12.98 3.25 5.52
N PRO A 276 13.69 3.91 4.59
CA PRO A 276 13.11 4.94 3.75
C PRO A 276 11.90 4.42 2.97
N TRP A 277 10.88 5.26 2.77
CA TRP A 277 9.67 4.89 2.04
C TRP A 277 9.92 4.20 0.71
N TYR A 278 10.90 4.68 -0.06
CA TYR A 278 11.22 4.10 -1.37
C TYR A 278 11.73 2.66 -1.32
N MET A 279 12.14 2.17 -0.15
CA MET A 279 12.61 0.79 0.01
C MET A 279 11.47 -0.23 0.13
N VAL A 280 10.21 0.19 0.18
CA VAL A 280 9.07 -0.72 0.13
C VAL A 280 9.10 -1.64 -1.10
N MET A 281 9.76 -1.23 -2.17
CA MET A 281 9.93 -2.04 -3.38
C MET A 281 10.71 -3.35 -3.15
N PHE A 282 11.50 -3.44 -2.08
CA PHE A 282 12.24 -4.65 -1.70
C PHE A 282 11.44 -5.55 -0.74
N TYR A 283 10.31 -5.07 -0.20
CA TYR A 283 9.43 -5.88 0.61
C TYR A 283 8.55 -6.75 -0.32
N GLN A 284 9.07 -7.90 -0.66
CA GLN A 284 8.46 -8.83 -1.61
C GLN A 284 8.43 -10.24 -1.01
N ARG A 285 7.43 -11.01 -1.40
CA ARG A 285 7.36 -12.43 -1.04
C ARG A 285 8.49 -13.18 -1.71
N GLU A 286 9.15 -14.05 -0.94
CA GLU A 286 10.11 -14.96 -1.50
C GLU A 286 9.45 -15.83 -2.58
N LYS A 287 10.14 -16.02 -3.70
CA LYS A 287 9.65 -16.89 -4.75
C LYS A 287 9.65 -18.32 -4.22
N GLU A 288 8.52 -19.00 -4.39
CA GLU A 288 8.45 -20.43 -4.14
C GLU A 288 9.42 -21.16 -5.07
N PRO A 289 10.12 -22.21 -4.58
CA PRO A 289 10.99 -22.99 -5.44
C PRO A 289 10.17 -23.60 -6.59
N GLU A 290 10.67 -23.49 -7.82
CA GLU A 290 9.99 -24.02 -9.02
C GLU A 290 9.77 -25.54 -8.94
N HIS A 291 10.63 -26.24 -8.19
CA HIS A 291 10.55 -27.67 -7.94
C HIS A 291 10.70 -27.95 -6.46
N TYR A 292 9.73 -28.60 -5.89
CA TYR A 292 9.77 -29.13 -4.53
C TYR A 292 9.52 -30.64 -4.59
N ILE A 293 10.61 -31.43 -4.54
CA ILE A 293 10.55 -32.88 -4.53
C ILE A 293 10.66 -33.33 -3.07
N TYR A 294 9.65 -34.01 -2.58
CA TYR A 294 9.64 -34.61 -1.26
C TYR A 294 9.41 -36.10 -1.37
N GLU A 295 10.37 -36.88 -0.92
CA GLU A 295 10.28 -38.35 -0.86
C GLU A 295 10.32 -38.76 0.62
N VAL A 296 9.40 -39.63 0.99
CA VAL A 296 9.41 -40.23 2.32
C VAL A 296 10.42 -41.38 2.28
N ASP A 297 11.40 -41.34 3.18
CA ASP A 297 12.31 -42.49 3.37
C ASP A 297 11.53 -43.63 4.01
N LEU A 298 11.44 -44.76 3.26
CA LEU A 298 10.77 -45.95 3.71
C LEU A 298 11.75 -47.07 4.07
N SER A 299 13.04 -46.78 4.20
CA SER A 299 14.08 -47.77 4.46
C SER A 299 13.95 -48.48 5.82
N ASP A 300 13.19 -47.90 6.75
CA ASP A 300 12.96 -48.43 8.09
C ASP A 300 11.65 -49.23 8.22
N LEU A 301 10.90 -49.44 7.12
CA LEU A 301 9.72 -50.29 7.04
C LEU A 301 10.03 -51.66 6.47
#